data_2847dda68a9f13056c0af0643ead5302
#
_entry.id   2847dda68a9f13056c0af0643ead5302
#
_cell.length_a   1.000
_cell.length_b   1.000
_cell.length_c   1.000
_cell.angle_alpha   90.00
_cell.angle_beta   90.00
_cell.angle_gamma   90.00
#
_symmetry.space_group_name_H-M   'P 1'
#
loop_
_entity.id
_entity.type
_entity.pdbx_description
1 polymer ?
#
loop_
_entity_poly.entity_id
_entity_poly.type
_entity_poly.pdbx_seq_one_letter_code
_entity_poly.pdbx_strand_id
1 'polypeptide(L)'
;MKPLLLLLILSWCRWTKADTPANCTFEDVKGEWIFYETERTGDYKINCDNMGQVVHKMNVKLLFPNVAEDQYGNRGTWTMVYNQGFEVKISGRSFFAFSYYEKTGDDVISMCDKTFTGWSRDVTIRNWACYRAQKKESLPPKTYKLMLMANEHSAYKYNKAFIRSINEVQSNWVADVYPEYELMNMMDHLRRAGGRASKIIHGARATQANFVARLRDMSLPQSWDWRNVSGINYVSPVRNQGSCGSCYAFASMAALEARVRILTNNNLQPVFAPQDVVGCSKLSQGCEGGFPFLIAGRYAQDVGVVEEQCSPYEGKDDTCRTDTHCGRHYTAYYRYVGGYYGACNEEEMKLALVKGGPLAVGLEVYDDFLHYKGGIYHHTGLMDKFNPLELTNHAVLLVGYGADEATGEKYWSVKNSWGENWGEGGYFRIRRGTDECAIESLAVEVVPIP
;
A
#
# COMPACT_ATOMS: atom_id res chain seq x y z
N MET A 1 47.45 -33.32 27.54
CA MET A 1 47.04 -32.39 26.48
C MET A 1 45.70 -32.86 25.92
N LYS A 2 44.60 -32.19 26.29
CA LYS A 2 43.26 -32.44 25.73
C LYS A 2 43.00 -31.41 24.65
N PRO A 3 42.50 -31.74 23.46
CA PRO A 3 42.14 -30.76 22.48
C PRO A 3 40.79 -30.10 22.85
N LEU A 4 40.79 -28.77 22.85
CA LEU A 4 39.61 -27.92 23.00
C LEU A 4 38.80 -28.01 21.70
N LEU A 5 37.61 -28.57 21.79
CA LEU A 5 36.65 -28.58 20.68
C LEU A 5 35.98 -27.19 20.62
N LEU A 6 36.36 -26.38 19.63
CA LEU A 6 35.70 -25.11 19.33
C LEU A 6 34.36 -25.43 18.65
N LEU A 7 33.27 -25.33 19.40
CA LEU A 7 31.92 -25.32 18.86
C LEU A 7 31.68 -23.97 18.12
N LEU A 8 31.82 -23.99 16.82
CA LEU A 8 31.29 -22.93 15.92
C LEU A 8 29.75 -22.94 16.00
N ILE A 9 29.22 -22.06 16.82
CA ILE A 9 27.81 -21.71 16.78
C ILE A 9 27.59 -20.96 15.47
N LEU A 10 27.16 -21.67 14.42
CA LEU A 10 26.57 -21.07 13.23
C LEU A 10 25.27 -20.41 13.66
N SER A 11 25.35 -19.13 13.97
CA SER A 11 24.20 -18.25 14.05
C SER A 11 23.49 -18.30 12.70
N TRP A 12 22.43 -19.07 12.63
CA TRP A 12 21.48 -18.99 11.52
C TRP A 12 20.80 -17.64 11.64
N CYS A 13 21.38 -16.64 10.99
CA CYS A 13 20.71 -15.40 10.72
C CYS A 13 19.46 -15.78 9.90
N ARG A 14 18.30 -15.82 10.56
CA ARG A 14 17.02 -15.92 9.87
C ARG A 14 16.92 -14.66 9.03
N TRP A 15 17.15 -14.82 7.74
CA TRP A 15 16.85 -13.80 6.76
C TRP A 15 15.35 -13.53 6.86
N THR A 16 14.99 -12.46 7.55
CA THR A 16 13.64 -11.93 7.47
C THR A 16 13.37 -11.67 5.98
N LYS A 17 12.31 -12.25 5.45
CA LYS A 17 11.82 -11.98 4.08
C LYS A 17 11.24 -10.55 4.08
N ALA A 18 12.10 -9.57 4.03
CA ALA A 18 11.76 -8.16 4.16
C ALA A 18 11.62 -7.47 2.80
N ASP A 19 11.16 -8.18 1.77
CA ASP A 19 10.97 -7.59 0.45
C ASP A 19 10.18 -8.55 -0.43
N THR A 20 9.16 -8.04 -1.12
CA THR A 20 8.47 -8.76 -2.20
C THR A 20 8.82 -8.11 -3.54
N PRO A 21 10.03 -8.31 -4.04
CA PRO A 21 10.51 -7.63 -5.24
C PRO A 21 9.99 -8.26 -6.54
N ALA A 22 8.91 -9.03 -6.51
CA ALA A 22 8.33 -9.58 -7.73
C ALA A 22 7.91 -8.45 -8.69
N ASN A 23 8.11 -8.68 -9.99
CA ASN A 23 7.74 -7.73 -11.05
C ASN A 23 6.92 -8.42 -12.12
N CYS A 24 5.68 -8.79 -11.77
CA CYS A 24 4.75 -9.48 -12.66
C CYS A 24 3.67 -8.50 -13.13
N THR A 25 3.57 -8.34 -14.44
CA THR A 25 2.58 -7.48 -15.07
C THR A 25 1.24 -8.21 -15.22
N PHE A 26 0.22 -7.44 -15.55
CA PHE A 26 -1.11 -7.97 -15.87
C PHE A 26 -1.05 -9.02 -17.00
N GLU A 27 -0.26 -8.76 -18.04
CA GLU A 27 -0.07 -9.66 -19.17
C GLU A 27 0.59 -10.99 -18.78
N ASP A 28 1.48 -10.98 -17.78
CA ASP A 28 2.08 -12.20 -17.27
C ASP A 28 1.08 -13.07 -16.49
N VAL A 29 0.19 -12.44 -15.75
CA VAL A 29 -0.72 -13.15 -14.83
C VAL A 29 -1.99 -13.63 -15.52
N LYS A 30 -2.53 -12.90 -16.51
CA LYS A 30 -3.70 -13.38 -17.27
C LYS A 30 -3.44 -14.75 -17.93
N GLY A 31 -4.47 -15.57 -18.08
CA GLY A 31 -4.38 -16.88 -18.73
C GLY A 31 -4.85 -18.02 -17.82
N GLU A 32 -4.42 -19.25 -18.13
CA GLU A 32 -4.89 -20.46 -17.46
C GLU A 32 -3.96 -20.90 -16.33
N TRP A 33 -4.55 -21.14 -15.17
CA TRP A 33 -3.85 -21.51 -13.93
C TRP A 33 -4.42 -22.80 -13.34
N ILE A 34 -3.58 -23.51 -12.60
CA ILE A 34 -3.99 -24.59 -11.71
C ILE A 34 -3.78 -24.10 -10.28
N PHE A 35 -4.85 -24.09 -9.50
CA PHE A 35 -4.84 -23.75 -8.08
C PHE A 35 -4.79 -25.04 -7.27
N TYR A 36 -3.88 -25.08 -6.32
CA TYR A 36 -3.66 -26.20 -5.43
C TYR A 36 -3.97 -25.76 -4.01
N GLU A 37 -4.84 -26.50 -3.32
CA GLU A 37 -5.16 -26.25 -1.91
C GLU A 37 -4.88 -27.50 -1.06
N THR A 38 -4.52 -27.24 0.19
CA THR A 38 -4.49 -28.27 1.24
C THR A 38 -5.90 -28.59 1.74
N GLU A 39 -6.01 -29.48 2.71
CA GLU A 39 -7.24 -29.68 3.45
C GLU A 39 -7.69 -28.38 4.13
N ARG A 40 -9.01 -28.17 4.20
CA ARG A 40 -9.64 -26.97 4.73
C ARG A 40 -9.86 -27.10 6.23
N THR A 41 -9.53 -26.06 6.97
CA THR A 41 -9.64 -26.00 8.42
C THR A 41 -10.39 -24.77 8.90
N GLY A 42 -11.00 -24.84 10.09
CA GLY A 42 -11.61 -23.68 10.76
C GLY A 42 -10.58 -22.71 11.38
N ASP A 43 -9.30 -23.07 11.40
CA ASP A 43 -8.26 -22.25 12.00
C ASP A 43 -7.72 -21.20 11.01
N TYR A 44 -8.03 -19.92 11.24
CA TYR A 44 -7.52 -18.81 10.45
C TYR A 44 -6.01 -18.55 10.67
N LYS A 45 -5.41 -19.12 11.72
CA LYS A 45 -3.97 -19.02 12.02
C LYS A 45 -3.15 -20.11 11.33
N ILE A 46 -3.76 -20.86 10.39
CA ILE A 46 -3.06 -21.91 9.64
C ILE A 46 -1.68 -21.44 9.16
N ASN A 47 -0.66 -22.24 9.44
CA ASN A 47 0.70 -21.97 8.97
C ASN A 47 0.87 -22.48 7.55
N CYS A 48 1.09 -21.55 6.61
CA CYS A 48 1.32 -21.83 5.20
C CYS A 48 2.78 -21.60 4.76
N ASP A 49 3.73 -21.51 5.69
CA ASP A 49 5.16 -21.37 5.37
C ASP A 49 5.66 -22.61 4.59
N ASN A 50 5.05 -23.77 4.85
CA ASN A 50 5.25 -24.99 4.07
C ASN A 50 3.89 -25.50 3.57
N MET A 51 3.77 -25.68 2.25
CA MET A 51 2.57 -26.27 1.67
C MET A 51 2.48 -27.75 2.11
N GLY A 52 1.42 -28.08 2.83
CA GLY A 52 1.10 -29.46 3.19
C GLY A 52 0.62 -30.29 2.00
N GLN A 53 0.01 -31.45 2.28
CA GLN A 53 -0.56 -32.30 1.24
C GLN A 53 -1.65 -31.57 0.45
N VAL A 54 -1.53 -31.59 -0.87
CA VAL A 54 -2.53 -31.04 -1.78
C VAL A 54 -3.73 -31.99 -1.86
N VAL A 55 -4.91 -31.49 -1.52
CA VAL A 55 -6.16 -32.24 -1.54
C VAL A 55 -7.10 -31.77 -2.64
N HIS A 56 -7.11 -30.46 -2.90
CA HIS A 56 -7.98 -29.86 -3.91
C HIS A 56 -7.19 -29.25 -5.05
N LYS A 57 -7.71 -29.41 -6.27
CA LYS A 57 -7.20 -28.76 -7.49
C LYS A 57 -8.33 -28.09 -8.24
N MET A 58 -8.10 -26.89 -8.74
CA MET A 58 -9.06 -26.14 -9.54
C MET A 58 -8.34 -25.49 -10.71
N ASN A 59 -8.88 -25.65 -11.92
CA ASN A 59 -8.42 -24.89 -13.07
C ASN A 59 -9.16 -23.55 -13.11
N VAL A 60 -8.41 -22.47 -13.24
CA VAL A 60 -8.96 -21.11 -13.29
C VAL A 60 -8.37 -20.37 -14.46
N LYS A 61 -9.21 -19.71 -15.25
CA LYS A 61 -8.82 -18.83 -16.34
C LYS A 61 -9.02 -17.38 -15.91
N LEU A 62 -7.95 -16.61 -15.92
CA LEU A 62 -7.92 -15.19 -15.59
C LEU A 62 -8.01 -14.38 -16.87
N LEU A 63 -9.09 -13.62 -17.04
CA LEU A 63 -9.39 -12.84 -18.23
C LEU A 63 -9.36 -11.35 -17.93
N PHE A 64 -8.91 -10.56 -18.92
CA PHE A 64 -8.96 -9.10 -18.83
C PHE A 64 -10.41 -8.60 -18.85
N PRO A 65 -10.76 -7.55 -18.09
CA PRO A 65 -9.88 -6.85 -17.14
C PRO A 65 -9.79 -7.52 -15.75
N ASN A 66 -10.83 -8.24 -15.31
CA ASN A 66 -10.93 -8.73 -13.94
C ASN A 66 -11.83 -9.96 -13.78
N VAL A 67 -12.08 -10.71 -14.85
CA VAL A 67 -12.94 -11.90 -14.81
C VAL A 67 -12.11 -13.15 -14.56
N ALA A 68 -12.50 -13.95 -13.54
CA ALA A 68 -12.01 -15.30 -13.32
C ALA A 68 -13.11 -16.31 -13.74
N GLU A 69 -12.72 -17.41 -14.37
CA GLU A 69 -13.63 -18.49 -14.78
C GLU A 69 -13.01 -19.83 -14.41
N ASP A 70 -13.78 -20.72 -13.74
CA ASP A 70 -13.31 -22.06 -13.38
C ASP A 70 -13.64 -23.09 -14.47
N GLN A 71 -13.18 -24.34 -14.29
CA GLN A 71 -13.40 -25.43 -15.25
C GLN A 71 -14.89 -25.82 -15.43
N TYR A 72 -15.78 -25.33 -14.60
CA TYR A 72 -17.21 -25.58 -14.68
C TYR A 72 -17.99 -24.42 -15.29
N GLY A 73 -17.30 -23.33 -15.67
CA GLY A 73 -17.90 -22.12 -16.22
C GLY A 73 -18.42 -21.13 -15.16
N ASN A 74 -18.17 -21.37 -13.86
CA ASN A 74 -18.48 -20.39 -12.84
C ASN A 74 -17.60 -19.17 -13.01
N ARG A 75 -18.19 -17.99 -12.85
CA ARG A 75 -17.50 -16.71 -12.97
C ARG A 75 -17.30 -16.05 -11.62
N GLY A 76 -16.14 -15.43 -11.50
CA GLY A 76 -15.73 -14.62 -10.37
C GLY A 76 -14.90 -13.43 -10.81
N THR A 77 -14.15 -12.85 -9.89
CA THR A 77 -13.30 -11.68 -10.15
C THR A 77 -11.86 -11.95 -9.76
N TRP A 78 -10.95 -11.23 -10.38
CA TRP A 78 -9.56 -11.21 -9.96
C TRP A 78 -8.96 -9.82 -10.11
N THR A 79 -7.89 -9.54 -9.39
CA THR A 79 -7.13 -8.32 -9.53
C THR A 79 -5.67 -8.56 -9.20
N MET A 80 -4.79 -7.81 -9.84
CA MET A 80 -3.42 -7.69 -9.38
C MET A 80 -3.40 -7.02 -8.01
N VAL A 81 -2.42 -7.37 -7.20
CA VAL A 81 -2.02 -6.61 -6.03
C VAL A 81 -0.68 -5.98 -6.38
N TYR A 82 -0.75 -4.80 -6.95
CA TYR A 82 0.38 -4.14 -7.61
C TYR A 82 1.00 -5.08 -8.65
N ASN A 83 2.32 -5.14 -8.74
CA ASN A 83 3.05 -6.13 -9.55
C ASN A 83 3.59 -7.32 -8.72
N GLN A 84 3.08 -7.49 -7.49
CA GLN A 84 3.66 -8.37 -6.47
C GLN A 84 2.91 -9.69 -6.29
N GLY A 85 1.65 -9.72 -6.67
CA GLY A 85 0.78 -10.88 -6.52
C GLY A 85 -0.61 -10.62 -7.09
N PHE A 86 -1.54 -11.52 -6.83
CA PHE A 86 -2.92 -11.36 -7.30
C PHE A 86 -3.93 -12.03 -6.35
N GLU A 87 -5.12 -11.44 -6.30
CA GLU A 87 -6.26 -11.99 -5.57
C GLU A 87 -7.31 -12.49 -6.57
N VAL A 88 -7.89 -13.66 -6.28
CA VAL A 88 -8.99 -14.25 -7.07
C VAL A 88 -10.15 -14.59 -6.15
N LYS A 89 -11.36 -14.15 -6.50
CA LYS A 89 -12.61 -14.49 -5.80
C LYS A 89 -13.51 -15.27 -6.76
N ILE A 90 -13.63 -16.57 -6.55
CA ILE A 90 -14.39 -17.48 -7.43
C ILE A 90 -14.97 -18.64 -6.65
N SER A 91 -16.14 -19.13 -7.06
CA SER A 91 -16.77 -20.34 -6.51
C SER A 91 -16.89 -20.32 -4.98
N GLY A 92 -17.25 -19.14 -4.42
CA GLY A 92 -17.44 -18.95 -2.97
C GLY A 92 -16.13 -18.90 -2.18
N ARG A 93 -14.97 -18.79 -2.83
CA ARG A 93 -13.65 -18.70 -2.18
C ARG A 93 -12.85 -17.50 -2.65
N SER A 94 -11.97 -17.03 -1.76
CA SER A 94 -10.96 -16.00 -2.03
C SER A 94 -9.57 -16.61 -1.89
N PHE A 95 -8.73 -16.41 -2.89
CA PHE A 95 -7.37 -16.89 -3.00
C PHE A 95 -6.41 -15.70 -3.08
N PHE A 96 -5.34 -15.72 -2.31
CA PHE A 96 -4.27 -14.73 -2.42
C PHE A 96 -2.90 -15.38 -2.21
N ALA A 97 -1.96 -15.06 -3.07
CA ALA A 97 -0.55 -15.35 -2.90
C ALA A 97 0.31 -14.30 -3.62
N PHE A 98 1.51 -14.09 -3.13
CA PHE A 98 2.53 -13.32 -3.83
C PHE A 98 3.09 -14.14 -5.01
N SER A 99 3.41 -13.45 -6.11
CA SER A 99 4.13 -14.03 -7.24
C SER A 99 5.51 -14.51 -6.80
N TYR A 100 5.95 -15.64 -7.33
CA TYR A 100 7.21 -16.24 -6.92
C TYR A 100 8.41 -15.45 -7.47
N TYR A 101 9.41 -15.30 -6.65
CA TYR A 101 10.69 -14.72 -7.03
C TYR A 101 11.85 -15.40 -6.27
N GLU A 102 13.03 -15.28 -6.82
CA GLU A 102 14.30 -15.60 -6.17
C GLU A 102 15.12 -14.32 -6.04
N LYS A 103 15.81 -14.15 -4.91
CA LYS A 103 16.66 -12.99 -4.64
C LYS A 103 18.02 -13.45 -4.14
N THR A 104 19.08 -12.97 -4.78
CA THR A 104 20.47 -13.21 -4.39
C THR A 104 21.22 -11.88 -4.40
N GLY A 105 21.49 -11.34 -3.20
CA GLY A 105 21.97 -9.97 -3.07
C GLY A 105 20.96 -8.98 -3.65
N ASP A 106 21.38 -8.22 -4.65
CA ASP A 106 20.53 -7.24 -5.35
C ASP A 106 19.88 -7.79 -6.63
N ASP A 107 20.27 -8.98 -7.05
CA ASP A 107 19.67 -9.61 -8.22
C ASP A 107 18.35 -10.29 -7.86
N VAL A 108 17.31 -9.97 -8.62
CA VAL A 108 15.96 -10.51 -8.47
C VAL A 108 15.54 -11.22 -9.76
N ILE A 109 15.00 -12.41 -9.61
CA ILE A 109 14.43 -13.23 -10.70
C ILE A 109 12.97 -13.48 -10.38
N SER A 110 12.06 -12.80 -11.07
CA SER A 110 10.61 -13.01 -10.94
C SER A 110 10.13 -14.12 -11.87
N MET A 111 9.40 -15.09 -11.33
CA MET A 111 8.80 -16.20 -12.07
C MET A 111 7.27 -16.02 -12.02
N CYS A 112 6.74 -15.32 -13.01
CA CYS A 112 5.35 -14.88 -13.04
C CYS A 112 4.34 -15.98 -13.42
N ASP A 113 4.80 -17.17 -13.67
CA ASP A 113 4.01 -18.38 -13.93
C ASP A 113 3.71 -19.19 -12.67
N LYS A 114 4.20 -18.79 -11.49
CA LYS A 114 3.93 -19.46 -10.21
C LYS A 114 3.88 -18.50 -9.04
N THR A 115 3.27 -18.95 -7.94
CA THR A 115 3.17 -18.18 -6.71
C THR A 115 3.95 -18.82 -5.57
N PHE A 116 4.29 -18.05 -4.55
CA PHE A 116 4.55 -18.58 -3.22
C PHE A 116 3.31 -19.28 -2.68
N THR A 117 3.47 -19.99 -1.58
CA THR A 117 2.32 -20.45 -0.80
C THR A 117 1.65 -19.24 -0.14
N GLY A 118 0.35 -19.15 -0.31
CA GLY A 118 -0.50 -18.14 0.28
C GLY A 118 -1.70 -18.76 0.95
N TRP A 119 -2.79 -18.02 1.02
CA TRP A 119 -3.99 -18.43 1.75
C TRP A 119 -5.21 -18.39 0.84
N SER A 120 -6.06 -19.40 1.02
CA SER A 120 -7.43 -19.36 0.53
C SER A 120 -8.39 -19.47 1.70
N ARG A 121 -9.57 -18.91 1.54
CA ARG A 121 -10.68 -19.05 2.49
C ARG A 121 -12.02 -18.94 1.79
N ASP A 122 -13.07 -19.43 2.39
CA ASP A 122 -14.43 -19.23 1.87
C ASP A 122 -14.97 -17.81 2.16
N VAL A 123 -16.11 -17.49 1.60
CA VAL A 123 -16.77 -16.18 1.80
C VAL A 123 -17.21 -15.94 3.25
N THR A 124 -17.38 -17.00 4.05
CA THR A 124 -17.74 -16.88 5.48
C THR A 124 -16.54 -16.72 6.40
N ILE A 125 -15.32 -16.76 5.84
CA ILE A 125 -14.03 -16.60 6.56
C ILE A 125 -13.84 -17.69 7.63
N ARG A 126 -14.39 -18.89 7.41
CA ARG A 126 -14.37 -20.00 8.36
C ARG A 126 -13.62 -21.23 7.86
N ASN A 127 -13.43 -21.37 6.57
CA ASN A 127 -12.77 -22.54 5.97
C ASN A 127 -11.49 -22.11 5.25
N TRP A 128 -10.38 -22.26 5.95
CA TRP A 128 -9.05 -21.84 5.51
C TRP A 128 -8.23 -23.00 4.93
N ALA A 129 -7.41 -22.72 3.95
CA ALA A 129 -6.42 -23.65 3.44
C ALA A 129 -5.17 -22.92 2.97
N CYS A 130 -4.03 -23.61 2.96
CA CYS A 130 -2.87 -23.15 2.24
C CYS A 130 -3.09 -23.33 0.74
N TYR A 131 -2.63 -22.39 -0.03
CA TYR A 131 -2.86 -22.27 -1.46
C TYR A 131 -1.59 -21.91 -2.20
N ARG A 132 -1.41 -22.48 -3.37
CA ARG A 132 -0.44 -22.02 -4.38
C ARG A 132 -1.03 -22.14 -5.78
N ALA A 133 -0.52 -21.34 -6.71
CA ALA A 133 -0.93 -21.40 -8.10
C ALA A 133 0.26 -21.64 -9.02
N GLN A 134 0.01 -22.38 -10.11
CA GLN A 134 0.93 -22.61 -11.21
C GLN A 134 0.19 -22.35 -12.52
N LYS A 135 0.75 -21.49 -13.38
CA LYS A 135 0.23 -21.24 -14.71
C LYS A 135 0.45 -22.48 -15.59
N LYS A 136 -0.50 -22.79 -16.48
CA LYS A 136 -0.35 -23.93 -17.40
C LYS A 136 0.74 -23.67 -18.44
N GLU A 137 0.85 -22.43 -18.90
CA GLU A 137 1.89 -21.96 -19.79
C GLU A 137 3.07 -21.45 -18.96
N SER A 138 4.26 -22.01 -19.17
CA SER A 138 5.48 -21.52 -18.52
C SER A 138 5.92 -20.20 -19.17
N LEU A 139 6.32 -19.24 -18.34
CA LEU A 139 6.82 -17.95 -18.77
C LEU A 139 8.33 -17.85 -18.55
N PRO A 140 9.04 -17.11 -19.39
CA PRO A 140 10.46 -16.83 -19.14
C PRO A 140 10.61 -16.01 -17.86
N PRO A 141 11.64 -16.29 -17.04
CA PRO A 141 11.91 -15.51 -15.83
C PRO A 141 12.31 -14.08 -16.20
N LYS A 142 11.92 -13.12 -15.36
CA LYS A 142 12.28 -11.70 -15.49
C LYS A 142 13.37 -11.36 -14.50
N THR A 143 14.54 -10.97 -14.98
CA THR A 143 15.69 -10.61 -14.14
C THR A 143 15.86 -9.09 -14.10
N TYR A 144 16.09 -8.56 -12.90
CA TYR A 144 16.45 -7.15 -12.70
C TYR A 144 17.29 -6.99 -11.42
N LYS A 145 17.94 -5.83 -11.29
CA LYS A 145 18.69 -5.48 -10.08
C LYS A 145 17.91 -4.46 -9.28
N LEU A 146 17.89 -4.65 -7.96
CA LEU A 146 17.45 -3.61 -7.04
C LEU A 146 18.47 -2.45 -7.13
N MET A 147 17.99 -1.24 -7.37
CA MET A 147 18.88 -0.08 -7.34
C MET A 147 19.26 0.23 -5.89
N LEU A 148 20.57 0.30 -5.63
CA LEU A 148 21.13 0.73 -4.35
C LEU A 148 21.55 2.20 -4.49
N MET A 149 21.19 2.99 -3.49
CA MET A 149 21.74 4.35 -3.38
C MET A 149 23.19 4.25 -2.90
N ALA A 150 24.12 4.91 -3.58
CA ALA A 150 25.54 4.84 -3.26
C ALA A 150 25.87 5.30 -1.83
N ASN A 151 25.02 6.12 -1.19
CA ASN A 151 25.23 6.74 0.11
C ASN A 151 24.03 6.61 1.06
N GLU A 152 23.28 5.52 1.02
CA GLU A 152 22.04 5.37 1.79
C GLU A 152 22.20 5.49 3.32
N HIS A 153 23.38 5.16 3.85
CA HIS A 153 23.71 5.31 5.27
C HIS A 153 24.37 6.64 5.62
N SER A 154 24.59 7.53 4.65
CA SER A 154 25.13 8.85 4.93
C SER A 154 24.10 9.73 5.63
N ALA A 155 24.59 10.56 6.56
CA ALA A 155 23.75 11.56 7.21
C ALA A 155 23.15 12.51 6.15
N TYR A 156 21.87 12.82 6.30
CA TYR A 156 21.21 13.84 5.47
C TYR A 156 21.87 15.20 5.69
N LYS A 157 22.04 15.98 4.63
CA LYS A 157 22.59 17.33 4.70
C LYS A 157 21.69 18.29 3.93
N TYR A 158 21.37 19.42 4.55
CA TYR A 158 20.63 20.45 3.85
C TYR A 158 21.36 20.95 2.61
N ASN A 159 20.68 20.88 1.50
CA ASN A 159 21.09 21.53 0.27
C ASN A 159 20.26 22.81 0.05
N LYS A 160 20.70 23.92 0.67
CA LYS A 160 20.01 25.21 0.55
C LYS A 160 19.94 25.71 -0.91
N ALA A 161 20.92 25.33 -1.75
CA ALA A 161 20.91 25.69 -3.16
C ALA A 161 19.78 24.93 -3.90
N PHE A 162 19.57 23.66 -3.60
CA PHE A 162 18.48 22.85 -4.15
C PHE A 162 17.11 23.43 -3.77
N ILE A 163 16.89 23.71 -2.46
CA ILE A 163 15.65 24.32 -1.98
C ILE A 163 15.38 25.68 -2.66
N ARG A 164 16.43 26.50 -2.83
CA ARG A 164 16.31 27.77 -3.55
C ARG A 164 15.93 27.55 -5.01
N SER A 165 16.58 26.61 -5.71
CA SER A 165 16.27 26.33 -7.12
C SER A 165 14.84 25.81 -7.31
N ILE A 166 14.29 25.02 -6.35
CA ILE A 166 12.87 24.64 -6.37
C ILE A 166 11.97 25.89 -6.35
N ASN A 167 12.21 26.82 -5.43
CA ASN A 167 11.40 28.04 -5.30
C ASN A 167 11.60 29.03 -6.46
N GLU A 168 12.71 28.94 -7.21
CA GLU A 168 12.98 29.78 -8.38
C GLU A 168 12.30 29.29 -9.66
N VAL A 169 12.14 27.96 -9.84
CA VAL A 169 11.59 27.38 -11.09
C VAL A 169 10.07 27.30 -11.11
N GLN A 170 9.42 27.48 -9.97
CA GLN A 170 7.96 27.42 -9.85
C GLN A 170 7.46 28.35 -8.73
N SER A 171 6.16 28.66 -8.73
CA SER A 171 5.50 29.54 -7.75
C SER A 171 4.23 28.94 -7.13
N ASN A 172 3.88 27.72 -7.48
CA ASN A 172 2.62 27.07 -7.04
C ASN A 172 2.71 26.53 -5.62
N TRP A 173 3.94 26.26 -5.16
CA TRP A 173 4.19 25.74 -3.82
C TRP A 173 5.55 26.25 -3.29
N VAL A 174 5.73 26.13 -1.99
CA VAL A 174 6.93 26.59 -1.29
C VAL A 174 7.72 25.41 -0.77
N ALA A 175 9.02 25.38 -1.04
CA ALA A 175 9.97 24.46 -0.45
C ALA A 175 10.70 25.13 0.73
N ASP A 176 10.89 24.40 1.82
CA ASP A 176 11.61 24.87 3.00
C ASP A 176 12.40 23.73 3.66
N VAL A 177 13.18 24.08 4.68
CA VAL A 177 13.97 23.14 5.49
C VAL A 177 13.14 22.55 6.61
N TYR A 178 13.47 21.30 6.96
CA TYR A 178 12.96 20.62 8.15
C TYR A 178 14.15 20.25 9.04
N PRO A 179 14.38 20.94 10.16
CA PRO A 179 15.53 20.73 11.04
C PRO A 179 15.71 19.29 11.53
N GLU A 180 14.60 18.60 11.73
CA GLU A 180 14.58 17.18 12.15
C GLU A 180 15.24 16.23 11.12
N TYR A 181 15.36 16.63 9.86
CA TYR A 181 15.99 15.80 8.82
C TYR A 181 17.51 15.64 9.03
N GLU A 182 18.16 16.58 9.73
CA GLU A 182 19.58 16.46 10.08
C GLU A 182 19.87 15.32 11.07
N LEU A 183 18.84 14.82 11.74
CA LEU A 183 18.92 13.67 12.62
C LEU A 183 18.70 12.32 11.89
N MET A 184 18.43 12.37 10.59
CA MET A 184 18.11 11.22 9.75
C MET A 184 19.25 10.94 8.76
N ASN A 185 19.34 9.71 8.31
CA ASN A 185 20.16 9.33 7.15
C ASN A 185 19.30 9.15 5.90
N MET A 186 19.92 8.93 4.75
CA MET A 186 19.18 8.75 3.49
C MET A 186 18.30 7.51 3.50
N MET A 187 18.69 6.44 4.20
CA MET A 187 17.85 5.25 4.36
C MET A 187 16.58 5.55 5.16
N ASP A 188 16.66 6.40 6.19
CA ASP A 188 15.49 6.81 6.97
C ASP A 188 14.48 7.57 6.08
N HIS A 189 14.96 8.46 5.21
CA HIS A 189 14.10 9.15 4.23
C HIS A 189 13.48 8.18 3.22
N LEU A 190 14.27 7.23 2.70
CA LEU A 190 13.80 6.21 1.78
C LEU A 190 12.69 5.35 2.41
N ARG A 191 12.89 4.90 3.65
CA ARG A 191 11.87 4.15 4.40
C ARG A 191 10.64 5.00 4.67
N ARG A 192 10.82 6.24 5.11
CA ARG A 192 9.72 7.18 5.34
C ARG A 192 8.89 7.41 4.09
N ALA A 193 9.49 7.41 2.91
CA ALA A 193 8.83 7.52 1.62
C ALA A 193 8.27 6.19 1.08
N GLY A 194 8.15 5.15 1.90
CA GLY A 194 7.53 3.87 1.55
C GLY A 194 8.49 2.67 1.51
N GLY A 195 9.79 2.90 1.58
CA GLY A 195 10.80 1.86 1.49
C GLY A 195 10.96 1.26 0.09
N ARG A 196 11.96 0.41 -0.09
CA ARG A 196 12.23 -0.24 -1.38
C ARG A 196 11.22 -1.32 -1.75
N ALA A 197 10.67 -1.98 -0.75
CA ALA A 197 9.66 -3.02 -0.96
C ALA A 197 8.37 -2.47 -1.57
N SER A 198 8.06 -1.19 -1.34
CA SER A 198 6.92 -0.50 -1.94
C SER A 198 7.18 0.04 -3.34
N LYS A 199 8.43 -0.03 -3.84
CA LYS A 199 8.76 0.43 -5.19
C LYS A 199 8.10 -0.45 -6.23
N ILE A 200 7.26 0.15 -7.05
CA ILE A 200 6.57 -0.54 -8.15
C ILE A 200 7.26 -0.14 -9.46
N ILE A 201 7.91 -1.10 -10.08
CA ILE A 201 8.50 -0.91 -11.41
C ILE A 201 7.37 -0.98 -12.44
N HIS A 202 7.22 0.06 -13.25
CA HIS A 202 6.11 0.15 -14.22
C HIS A 202 4.73 0.00 -13.58
N GLY A 203 4.46 0.79 -12.53
CA GLY A 203 3.16 0.85 -11.85
C GLY A 203 2.01 1.22 -12.80
N ALA A 204 0.79 1.00 -12.33
CA ALA A 204 -0.39 1.47 -13.04
C ALA A 204 -0.33 2.99 -13.22
N ARG A 205 -0.97 3.49 -14.26
CA ARG A 205 -1.22 4.92 -14.48
C ARG A 205 -2.71 5.17 -14.52
N ALA A 206 -3.11 6.40 -14.24
CA ALA A 206 -4.51 6.79 -14.28
C ALA A 206 -5.12 6.51 -15.65
N THR A 207 -6.30 5.94 -15.67
CA THR A 207 -7.06 5.68 -16.89
C THR A 207 -7.99 6.84 -17.20
N GLN A 208 -8.58 6.83 -18.38
CA GLN A 208 -9.67 7.75 -18.69
C GLN A 208 -11.00 7.20 -18.17
N ALA A 209 -11.78 8.04 -17.49
CA ALA A 209 -13.11 7.69 -17.06
C ALA A 209 -14.02 7.37 -18.25
N ASN A 210 -14.86 6.35 -18.09
CA ASN A 210 -15.91 6.07 -19.05
C ASN A 210 -17.02 7.12 -18.99
N PHE A 211 -17.92 7.11 -19.97
CA PHE A 211 -19.01 8.09 -20.07
C PHE A 211 -19.92 8.13 -18.83
N VAL A 212 -20.21 6.97 -18.23
CA VAL A 212 -21.07 6.89 -17.03
C VAL A 212 -20.37 7.50 -15.81
N ALA A 213 -19.09 7.27 -15.63
CA ALA A 213 -18.31 7.88 -14.54
C ALA A 213 -18.28 9.40 -14.68
N ARG A 214 -18.07 9.93 -15.89
CA ARG A 214 -18.10 11.38 -16.15
C ARG A 214 -19.46 11.99 -15.87
N LEU A 215 -20.57 11.36 -16.27
CA LEU A 215 -21.92 11.84 -15.96
C LEU A 215 -22.19 11.89 -14.45
N ARG A 216 -21.73 10.88 -13.72
CA ARG A 216 -21.85 10.85 -12.24
C ARG A 216 -20.98 11.93 -11.59
N ASP A 217 -19.80 12.17 -12.11
CA ASP A 217 -18.88 13.21 -11.62
C ASP A 217 -19.49 14.62 -11.75
N MET A 218 -20.21 14.91 -12.83
CA MET A 218 -20.91 16.19 -13.03
C MET A 218 -21.94 16.52 -11.94
N SER A 219 -22.41 15.53 -11.19
CA SER A 219 -23.36 15.71 -10.08
C SER A 219 -22.67 15.93 -8.73
N LEU A 220 -21.35 15.87 -8.67
CA LEU A 220 -20.60 16.07 -7.45
C LEU A 220 -20.35 17.56 -7.15
N PRO A 221 -20.14 17.92 -5.87
CA PRO A 221 -19.74 19.28 -5.50
C PRO A 221 -18.40 19.63 -6.16
N GLN A 222 -18.17 20.92 -6.41
CA GLN A 222 -16.92 21.42 -7.00
C GLN A 222 -15.74 21.25 -6.07
N SER A 223 -15.98 21.27 -4.74
CA SER A 223 -14.98 20.98 -3.71
C SER A 223 -15.59 20.10 -2.63
N TRP A 224 -14.74 19.28 -1.98
CA TRP A 224 -15.12 18.41 -0.88
C TRP A 224 -13.96 18.20 0.07
N ASP A 225 -14.22 18.24 1.38
CA ASP A 225 -13.19 17.97 2.39
C ASP A 225 -13.81 17.31 3.61
N TRP A 226 -13.40 16.09 3.88
CA TRP A 226 -13.88 15.31 5.04
C TRP A 226 -13.41 15.86 6.40
N ARG A 227 -12.48 16.82 6.40
CA ARG A 227 -12.10 17.56 7.60
C ARG A 227 -13.14 18.65 7.98
N ASN A 228 -14.02 18.99 7.05
CA ASN A 228 -15.05 20.00 7.28
C ASN A 228 -16.32 19.72 6.42
N VAL A 229 -17.09 18.73 6.82
CA VAL A 229 -18.41 18.48 6.22
C VAL A 229 -19.47 19.10 7.13
N SER A 230 -20.00 20.27 6.76
CA SER A 230 -20.95 21.02 7.56
C SER A 230 -20.43 21.32 8.99
N GLY A 231 -19.16 21.67 9.13
CA GLY A 231 -18.51 21.97 10.41
C GLY A 231 -18.01 20.76 11.18
N ILE A 232 -18.17 19.56 10.66
CA ILE A 232 -17.75 18.31 11.33
C ILE A 232 -16.49 17.75 10.66
N ASN A 233 -15.48 17.41 11.47
CA ASN A 233 -14.27 16.73 11.06
C ASN A 233 -14.40 15.21 11.28
N TYR A 234 -14.31 14.43 10.19
CA TYR A 234 -14.32 12.96 10.22
C TYR A 234 -12.93 12.32 10.09
N VAL A 235 -11.89 13.13 9.97
CA VAL A 235 -10.50 12.64 9.81
C VAL A 235 -9.80 12.60 11.16
N SER A 236 -9.17 11.47 11.47
CA SER A 236 -8.36 11.31 12.69
C SER A 236 -7.12 12.22 12.69
N PRO A 237 -6.50 12.49 13.86
CA PRO A 237 -5.29 13.33 13.95
C PRO A 237 -4.14 12.85 13.07
N VAL A 238 -3.28 13.78 12.68
CA VAL A 238 -2.03 13.47 11.96
C VAL A 238 -1.10 12.68 12.90
N ARG A 239 -0.40 11.70 12.35
CA ARG A 239 0.57 10.88 13.08
C ARG A 239 1.92 10.89 12.40
N ASN A 240 2.94 10.35 13.07
CA ASN A 240 4.30 10.28 12.54
C ASN A 240 4.80 8.83 12.53
N GLN A 241 5.09 8.32 11.34
CA GLN A 241 5.64 6.97 11.14
C GLN A 241 7.14 6.86 11.47
N GLY A 242 7.83 8.00 11.69
CA GLY A 242 9.27 8.02 11.90
C GLY A 242 10.05 7.49 10.69
N SER A 243 11.12 6.73 10.95
CA SER A 243 11.98 6.10 9.93
C SER A 243 11.60 4.65 9.59
N CYS A 244 10.37 4.24 9.87
CA CYS A 244 9.81 2.95 9.46
C CYS A 244 8.99 3.11 8.19
N GLY A 245 9.14 2.20 7.21
CA GLY A 245 8.38 2.16 5.96
C GLY A 245 6.92 1.72 6.12
N SER A 246 6.24 2.19 7.17
CA SER A 246 4.89 1.78 7.56
C SER A 246 3.79 2.70 7.04
N CYS A 247 4.07 3.57 6.05
CA CYS A 247 3.07 4.46 5.45
C CYS A 247 1.81 3.72 5.00
N TYR A 248 1.95 2.52 4.44
CA TYR A 248 0.86 1.65 4.02
C TYR A 248 -0.07 1.28 5.20
N ALA A 249 0.49 1.06 6.40
CA ALA A 249 -0.28 0.78 7.61
C ALA A 249 -0.99 2.05 8.11
N PHE A 250 -0.29 3.21 8.16
CA PHE A 250 -0.89 4.48 8.55
C PHE A 250 -2.03 4.90 7.62
N ALA A 251 -1.84 4.84 6.30
CA ALA A 251 -2.89 5.15 5.34
C ALA A 251 -4.10 4.21 5.47
N SER A 252 -3.85 2.91 5.72
CA SER A 252 -4.89 1.91 5.95
C SER A 252 -5.70 2.18 7.21
N MET A 253 -5.02 2.41 8.34
CA MET A 253 -5.69 2.73 9.61
C MET A 253 -6.48 4.02 9.49
N ALA A 254 -5.90 5.08 8.92
CA ALA A 254 -6.58 6.36 8.76
C ALA A 254 -7.82 6.27 7.85
N ALA A 255 -7.80 5.42 6.81
CA ALA A 255 -8.97 5.18 5.96
C ALA A 255 -10.10 4.49 6.74
N LEU A 256 -9.77 3.45 7.52
CA LEU A 256 -10.73 2.75 8.36
C LEU A 256 -11.30 3.66 9.45
N GLU A 257 -10.45 4.42 10.16
CA GLU A 257 -10.83 5.38 11.20
C GLU A 257 -11.83 6.42 10.68
N ALA A 258 -11.52 7.07 9.57
CA ALA A 258 -12.38 8.08 8.97
C ALA A 258 -13.74 7.49 8.55
N ARG A 259 -13.75 6.31 7.96
CA ARG A 259 -14.99 5.66 7.50
C ARG A 259 -15.84 5.14 8.64
N VAL A 260 -15.27 4.67 9.75
CA VAL A 260 -16.03 4.37 10.98
C VAL A 260 -16.68 5.65 11.53
N ARG A 261 -15.93 6.75 11.59
CA ARG A 261 -16.46 8.07 12.01
C ARG A 261 -17.62 8.53 11.15
N ILE A 262 -17.52 8.37 9.83
CA ILE A 262 -18.59 8.72 8.89
C ILE A 262 -19.83 7.83 9.11
N LEU A 263 -19.66 6.51 9.16
CA LEU A 263 -20.74 5.55 9.30
C LEU A 263 -21.49 5.71 10.64
N THR A 264 -20.79 6.15 11.69
CA THR A 264 -21.36 6.35 13.03
C THR A 264 -21.69 7.82 13.33
N ASN A 265 -21.58 8.70 12.34
CA ASN A 265 -21.75 10.15 12.52
C ASN A 265 -20.93 10.69 13.71
N ASN A 266 -19.64 10.29 13.78
CA ASN A 266 -18.67 10.61 14.84
C ASN A 266 -19.01 10.07 16.24
N ASN A 267 -19.99 9.19 16.40
CA ASN A 267 -20.26 8.55 17.69
C ASN A 267 -19.12 7.61 18.12
N LEU A 268 -18.47 6.97 17.16
CA LEU A 268 -17.25 6.19 17.39
C LEU A 268 -16.06 6.87 16.68
N GLN A 269 -14.99 7.06 17.44
CA GLN A 269 -13.77 7.73 16.95
C GLN A 269 -12.53 6.88 17.25
N PRO A 270 -12.43 5.66 16.72
CA PRO A 270 -11.30 4.79 16.99
C PRO A 270 -10.01 5.39 16.44
N VAL A 271 -8.89 4.99 17.06
CA VAL A 271 -7.54 5.19 16.55
C VAL A 271 -6.88 3.81 16.48
N PHE A 272 -6.63 3.32 15.27
CA PHE A 272 -6.12 1.98 15.06
C PHE A 272 -4.59 1.92 15.09
N ALA A 273 -4.06 0.73 15.39
CA ALA A 273 -2.64 0.46 15.62
C ALA A 273 -1.89 0.07 14.35
N PRO A 274 -1.05 0.95 13.76
CA PRO A 274 -0.15 0.54 12.69
C PRO A 274 0.88 -0.50 13.15
N GLN A 275 1.26 -0.51 14.43
CA GLN A 275 2.23 -1.46 14.96
C GLN A 275 1.72 -2.91 14.93
N ASP A 276 0.42 -3.15 15.15
CA ASP A 276 -0.17 -4.49 14.97
C ASP A 276 0.08 -5.02 13.55
N VAL A 277 -0.08 -4.15 12.55
CA VAL A 277 0.19 -4.50 11.15
C VAL A 277 1.67 -4.75 10.92
N VAL A 278 2.55 -3.86 11.41
CA VAL A 278 4.01 -3.98 11.24
C VAL A 278 4.54 -5.28 11.85
N GLY A 279 4.08 -5.64 13.05
CA GLY A 279 4.59 -6.81 13.77
C GLY A 279 3.86 -8.12 13.49
N CYS A 280 2.58 -8.09 13.12
CA CYS A 280 1.73 -9.29 13.06
C CYS A 280 1.30 -9.69 11.64
N SER A 281 1.31 -8.77 10.67
CA SER A 281 0.79 -9.06 9.33
C SER A 281 1.79 -9.90 8.51
N LYS A 282 1.33 -11.05 8.01
CA LYS A 282 2.03 -11.83 6.98
C LYS A 282 1.77 -11.31 5.54
N LEU A 283 0.92 -10.29 5.41
CA LEU A 283 0.55 -9.67 4.13
C LEU A 283 1.35 -8.39 3.85
N SER A 284 2.33 -8.07 4.70
CA SER A 284 3.23 -6.92 4.58
C SER A 284 4.64 -7.28 5.04
N GLN A 285 5.58 -6.37 4.84
CA GLN A 285 7.00 -6.54 5.12
C GLN A 285 7.46 -5.62 6.26
N GLY A 286 6.59 -5.39 7.25
CA GLY A 286 6.94 -4.57 8.42
C GLY A 286 7.37 -3.15 8.03
N CYS A 287 8.54 -2.72 8.49
CA CYS A 287 9.13 -1.42 8.16
C CYS A 287 9.74 -1.33 6.74
N GLU A 288 9.77 -2.41 5.99
CA GLU A 288 10.27 -2.40 4.61
C GLU A 288 9.15 -2.17 3.57
N GLY A 289 7.89 -2.07 4.01
CA GLY A 289 6.77 -1.71 3.15
C GLY A 289 5.57 -2.65 3.19
N GLY A 290 4.58 -2.35 2.35
CA GLY A 290 3.35 -3.10 2.23
C GLY A 290 2.33 -2.36 1.37
N PHE A 291 1.11 -2.88 1.29
CA PHE A 291 0.10 -2.43 0.35
C PHE A 291 -1.26 -2.18 1.04
N PRO A 292 -1.83 -0.96 0.96
CA PRO A 292 -3.11 -0.65 1.58
C PRO A 292 -4.24 -1.61 1.16
N PHE A 293 -4.25 -2.11 -0.07
CA PHE A 293 -5.23 -3.10 -0.52
C PHE A 293 -5.21 -4.38 0.33
N LEU A 294 -4.02 -4.84 0.70
CA LEU A 294 -3.89 -6.02 1.57
C LEU A 294 -4.19 -5.69 3.02
N ILE A 295 -3.89 -4.50 3.51
CA ILE A 295 -4.00 -4.18 4.93
C ILE A 295 -5.39 -3.64 5.30
N ALA A 296 -5.83 -2.54 4.70
CA ALA A 296 -7.17 -2.02 4.95
C ALA A 296 -8.26 -2.96 4.42
N GLY A 297 -7.92 -3.76 3.39
CA GLY A 297 -8.79 -4.77 2.78
C GLY A 297 -8.65 -6.11 3.47
N ARG A 298 -7.77 -6.96 2.94
CA ARG A 298 -7.71 -8.38 3.29
C ARG A 298 -7.34 -8.63 4.76
N TYR A 299 -6.31 -8.00 5.29
CA TYR A 299 -5.93 -8.19 6.70
C TYR A 299 -7.04 -7.74 7.64
N ALA A 300 -7.59 -6.54 7.42
CA ALA A 300 -8.69 -6.04 8.22
C ALA A 300 -9.96 -6.89 8.07
N GLN A 301 -10.20 -7.55 6.93
CA GLN A 301 -11.33 -8.46 6.75
C GLN A 301 -11.10 -9.82 7.42
N ASP A 302 -9.90 -10.38 7.26
CA ASP A 302 -9.59 -11.76 7.63
C ASP A 302 -9.17 -11.89 9.11
N VAL A 303 -8.43 -10.90 9.62
CA VAL A 303 -7.84 -10.91 10.97
C VAL A 303 -8.44 -9.81 11.84
N GLY A 304 -8.80 -8.68 11.23
CA GLY A 304 -9.20 -7.47 11.93
C GLY A 304 -8.01 -6.63 12.40
N VAL A 305 -8.27 -5.37 12.73
CA VAL A 305 -7.30 -4.41 13.29
C VAL A 305 -7.65 -4.09 14.73
N VAL A 306 -6.66 -3.74 15.54
CA VAL A 306 -6.85 -3.37 16.95
C VAL A 306 -6.68 -1.88 17.13
N GLU A 307 -7.16 -1.34 18.26
CA GLU A 307 -6.90 0.05 18.63
C GLU A 307 -5.45 0.26 19.09
N GLU A 308 -4.97 1.49 18.96
CA GLU A 308 -3.60 1.93 19.26
C GLU A 308 -3.14 1.54 20.67
N GLN A 309 -4.03 1.60 21.65
CA GLN A 309 -3.72 1.24 23.03
C GLN A 309 -3.35 -0.25 23.21
N CYS A 310 -3.81 -1.12 22.28
CA CYS A 310 -3.52 -2.55 22.30
C CYS A 310 -2.15 -2.88 21.70
N SER A 311 -1.65 -2.03 20.83
CA SER A 311 -0.35 -2.20 20.18
C SER A 311 0.24 -0.82 19.83
N PRO A 312 0.73 -0.08 20.84
CA PRO A 312 1.26 1.27 20.64
C PRO A 312 2.37 1.31 19.61
N TYR A 313 2.40 2.38 18.81
CA TYR A 313 3.36 2.50 17.73
C TYR A 313 4.80 2.68 18.23
N GLU A 314 5.69 1.80 17.83
CA GLU A 314 7.13 1.83 18.15
C GLU A 314 8.02 2.19 16.95
N GLY A 315 7.50 2.09 15.71
CA GLY A 315 8.23 2.43 14.49
C GLY A 315 9.41 1.51 14.19
N LYS A 316 9.30 0.25 14.57
CA LYS A 316 10.34 -0.77 14.31
C LYS A 316 9.72 -2.12 14.03
N ASP A 317 10.47 -2.96 13.31
CA ASP A 317 10.12 -4.36 13.16
C ASP A 317 10.28 -5.07 14.50
N ASP A 318 9.25 -5.83 14.87
CA ASP A 318 9.28 -6.67 16.07
C ASP A 318 8.43 -7.92 15.85
N THR A 319 8.54 -8.86 16.80
CA THR A 319 7.60 -9.99 16.85
C THR A 319 6.20 -9.52 17.20
N CYS A 320 5.19 -10.20 16.69
CA CYS A 320 3.80 -9.90 17.01
C CYS A 320 3.56 -9.98 18.53
N ARG A 321 3.24 -8.85 19.14
CA ARG A 321 3.01 -8.72 20.59
C ARG A 321 1.58 -8.30 20.95
N THR A 322 0.72 -8.13 19.94
CA THR A 322 -0.67 -7.71 20.18
C THR A 322 -1.37 -8.74 21.05
N ASP A 323 -1.96 -8.28 22.14
CA ASP A 323 -2.71 -9.13 23.07
C ASP A 323 -3.93 -9.74 22.34
N THR A 324 -4.09 -11.04 22.50
CA THR A 324 -5.20 -11.81 21.90
C THR A 324 -6.57 -11.44 22.49
N HIS A 325 -6.60 -10.78 23.65
CA HIS A 325 -7.84 -10.30 24.28
C HIS A 325 -8.30 -8.94 23.76
N CYS A 326 -7.49 -8.24 22.97
CA CYS A 326 -7.89 -6.98 22.34
C CYS A 326 -9.02 -7.20 21.36
N GLY A 327 -10.06 -6.38 21.46
CA GLY A 327 -11.14 -6.34 20.48
C GLY A 327 -10.60 -5.98 19.08
N ARG A 328 -11.13 -6.63 18.06
CA ARG A 328 -10.75 -6.38 16.67
C ARG A 328 -11.89 -5.79 15.87
N HIS A 329 -11.56 -4.86 15.01
CA HIS A 329 -12.46 -4.19 14.09
C HIS A 329 -12.22 -4.73 12.68
N TYR A 330 -13.29 -4.93 11.91
CA TYR A 330 -13.22 -5.65 10.66
C TYR A 330 -13.66 -4.81 9.46
N THR A 331 -13.19 -5.19 8.28
CA THR A 331 -13.67 -4.69 6.99
C THR A 331 -14.67 -5.67 6.38
N ALA A 332 -15.87 -5.17 6.04
CA ALA A 332 -16.89 -5.95 5.35
C ALA A 332 -16.55 -6.14 3.86
N TYR A 333 -16.04 -5.08 3.21
CA TYR A 333 -15.79 -5.05 1.77
C TYR A 333 -14.62 -4.12 1.45
N TYR A 334 -13.86 -4.48 0.42
CA TYR A 334 -12.77 -3.68 -0.12
C TYR A 334 -12.59 -3.90 -1.62
N ARG A 335 -12.11 -2.88 -2.31
CA ARG A 335 -11.70 -2.96 -3.73
C ARG A 335 -10.78 -1.80 -4.11
N TYR A 336 -10.14 -1.92 -5.25
CA TYR A 336 -9.57 -0.73 -5.91
C TYR A 336 -10.69 0.15 -6.48
N VAL A 337 -10.48 1.47 -6.44
CA VAL A 337 -11.32 2.43 -7.15
C VAL A 337 -11.25 2.13 -8.65
N GLY A 338 -12.40 2.13 -9.33
CA GLY A 338 -12.54 1.64 -10.71
C GLY A 338 -12.72 0.11 -10.82
N GLY A 339 -12.60 -0.65 -9.71
CA GLY A 339 -12.95 -2.08 -9.62
C GLY A 339 -11.78 -3.05 -9.66
N TYR A 340 -10.64 -2.70 -10.20
CA TYR A 340 -9.43 -3.53 -10.26
C TYR A 340 -8.15 -2.67 -10.34
N TYR A 341 -6.99 -3.26 -10.08
CA TYR A 341 -5.70 -2.58 -10.20
C TYR A 341 -5.44 -2.11 -11.63
N GLY A 342 -5.25 -0.81 -11.82
CA GLY A 342 -5.06 -0.19 -13.13
C GLY A 342 -6.35 0.38 -13.74
N ALA A 343 -7.46 0.45 -12.99
CA ALA A 343 -8.70 1.07 -13.46
C ALA A 343 -8.99 2.45 -12.86
N CYS A 344 -8.11 2.93 -11.99
CA CYS A 344 -8.27 4.19 -11.25
C CYS A 344 -8.20 5.42 -12.17
N ASN A 345 -8.93 6.47 -11.84
CA ASN A 345 -8.89 7.78 -12.48
C ASN A 345 -9.51 8.86 -11.57
N GLU A 346 -9.34 10.14 -11.96
CA GLU A 346 -9.82 11.30 -11.21
C GLU A 346 -11.31 11.19 -10.85
N GLU A 347 -12.17 10.90 -11.83
CA GLU A 347 -13.62 10.90 -11.66
C GLU A 347 -14.10 9.79 -10.72
N GLU A 348 -13.58 8.58 -10.88
CA GLU A 348 -13.89 7.46 -9.98
C GLU A 348 -13.38 7.71 -8.55
N MET A 349 -12.22 8.37 -8.40
CA MET A 349 -11.70 8.76 -7.08
C MET A 349 -12.61 9.79 -6.40
N LYS A 350 -13.05 10.83 -7.12
CA LYS A 350 -14.02 11.82 -6.59
C LYS A 350 -15.32 11.15 -6.15
N LEU A 351 -15.84 10.25 -6.99
CA LEU A 351 -17.06 9.49 -6.67
C LEU A 351 -16.91 8.64 -5.41
N ALA A 352 -15.84 7.88 -5.32
CA ALA A 352 -15.55 7.01 -4.17
C ALA A 352 -15.30 7.82 -2.90
N LEU A 353 -14.58 8.95 -3.01
CA LEU A 353 -14.27 9.85 -1.90
C LEU A 353 -15.55 10.48 -1.32
N VAL A 354 -16.39 11.10 -2.17
CA VAL A 354 -17.60 11.82 -1.71
C VAL A 354 -18.62 10.85 -1.12
N LYS A 355 -18.83 9.70 -1.77
CA LYS A 355 -19.87 8.73 -1.37
C LYS A 355 -19.44 7.80 -0.24
N GLY A 356 -18.17 7.43 -0.20
CA GLY A 356 -17.69 6.37 0.70
C GLY A 356 -16.76 6.85 1.80
N GLY A 357 -16.17 8.04 1.67
CA GLY A 357 -15.19 8.56 2.64
C GLY A 357 -13.74 8.54 2.12
N PRO A 358 -12.78 8.99 2.93
CA PRO A 358 -11.36 9.05 2.60
C PRO A 358 -10.80 7.76 2.04
N LEU A 359 -9.84 7.88 1.10
CA LEU A 359 -9.25 6.78 0.34
C LEU A 359 -7.77 6.64 0.66
N ALA A 360 -7.30 5.41 0.85
CA ALA A 360 -5.85 5.15 0.85
C ALA A 360 -5.35 5.17 -0.60
N VAL A 361 -4.41 6.06 -0.90
CA VAL A 361 -3.86 6.26 -2.25
C VAL A 361 -2.35 6.10 -2.25
N GLY A 362 -1.79 5.74 -3.41
CA GLY A 362 -0.35 5.70 -3.62
C GLY A 362 0.14 6.92 -4.38
N LEU A 363 1.38 7.35 -4.13
CA LEU A 363 2.06 8.35 -4.95
C LEU A 363 3.55 8.04 -5.06
N GLU A 364 4.17 8.51 -6.15
CA GLU A 364 5.61 8.48 -6.36
C GLU A 364 6.25 9.66 -5.63
N VAL A 365 7.23 9.40 -4.76
CA VAL A 365 7.97 10.43 -4.01
C VAL A 365 9.27 10.76 -4.73
N TYR A 366 9.52 12.05 -4.93
CA TYR A 366 10.73 12.63 -5.52
C TYR A 366 11.48 13.48 -4.49
N ASP A 367 12.73 13.82 -4.79
CA ASP A 367 13.61 14.58 -3.90
C ASP A 367 12.98 15.89 -3.41
N ASP A 368 12.29 16.62 -4.30
CA ASP A 368 11.70 17.91 -4.00
C ASP A 368 10.48 17.80 -3.06
N PHE A 369 9.76 16.69 -3.07
CA PHE A 369 8.60 16.46 -2.19
C PHE A 369 8.97 16.48 -0.70
N LEU A 370 10.18 16.04 -0.34
CA LEU A 370 10.67 16.10 1.05
C LEU A 370 10.63 17.53 1.62
N HIS A 371 10.79 18.52 0.77
CA HIS A 371 10.90 19.94 1.12
C HIS A 371 9.56 20.70 1.05
N TYR A 372 8.46 20.04 0.69
CA TYR A 372 7.16 20.68 0.56
C TYR A 372 6.73 21.35 1.87
N LYS A 373 6.38 22.65 1.84
CA LYS A 373 5.92 23.42 3.00
C LYS A 373 4.47 23.90 2.88
N GLY A 374 4.00 24.15 1.66
CA GLY A 374 2.63 24.60 1.40
C GLY A 374 2.42 25.00 -0.04
N GLY A 375 1.16 25.11 -0.46
CA GLY A 375 0.77 25.37 -1.84
C GLY A 375 0.29 24.13 -2.58
N ILE A 376 0.15 24.18 -3.90
CA ILE A 376 -0.26 23.04 -4.73
C ILE A 376 0.98 22.39 -5.33
N TYR A 377 1.40 21.26 -4.74
CA TYR A 377 2.61 20.54 -5.15
C TYR A 377 2.47 19.99 -6.57
N HIS A 378 3.54 20.11 -7.30
CA HIS A 378 3.86 19.33 -8.50
C HIS A 378 5.38 19.11 -8.53
N HIS A 379 5.80 17.97 -9.09
CA HIS A 379 7.22 17.66 -9.23
C HIS A 379 7.91 18.61 -10.19
N THR A 380 9.05 19.17 -9.76
CA THR A 380 9.78 20.17 -10.54
C THR A 380 10.72 19.59 -11.60
N GLY A 381 10.97 18.29 -11.55
CA GLY A 381 12.00 17.63 -12.37
C GLY A 381 13.43 17.87 -11.88
N LEU A 382 13.60 18.61 -10.79
CA LEU A 382 14.90 18.83 -10.18
C LEU A 382 15.31 17.64 -9.30
N MET A 383 16.60 17.36 -9.24
CA MET A 383 17.20 16.32 -8.37
C MET A 383 18.24 16.95 -7.46
N ASP A 384 18.24 16.51 -6.19
CA ASP A 384 19.30 16.89 -5.24
C ASP A 384 20.57 16.07 -5.52
N LYS A 385 21.64 16.74 -5.94
CA LYS A 385 22.93 16.10 -6.21
C LYS A 385 23.63 15.54 -4.96
N PHE A 386 23.31 16.09 -3.77
CA PHE A 386 23.93 15.69 -2.51
C PHE A 386 23.14 14.61 -1.78
N ASN A 387 21.80 14.68 -1.87
CA ASN A 387 20.87 13.75 -1.21
C ASN A 387 19.87 13.21 -2.23
N PRO A 388 20.32 12.47 -3.26
CA PRO A 388 19.41 11.90 -4.25
C PRO A 388 18.51 10.86 -3.59
N LEU A 389 17.19 11.10 -3.62
CA LEU A 389 16.21 10.11 -3.19
C LEU A 389 15.87 9.21 -4.37
N GLU A 390 15.89 7.91 -4.14
CA GLU A 390 15.34 6.99 -5.12
C GLU A 390 13.82 7.18 -5.20
N LEU A 391 13.26 7.16 -6.42
CA LEU A 391 11.82 7.16 -6.62
C LEU A 391 11.17 6.01 -5.83
N THR A 392 10.25 6.33 -4.94
CA THR A 392 9.54 5.37 -4.08
C THR A 392 8.04 5.56 -4.15
N ASN A 393 7.29 4.51 -3.79
CA ASN A 393 5.84 4.55 -3.70
C ASN A 393 5.42 4.72 -2.25
N HIS A 394 4.83 5.87 -1.95
CA HIS A 394 4.33 6.25 -0.63
C HIS A 394 2.81 6.08 -0.56
N ALA A 395 2.31 5.62 0.56
CA ALA A 395 0.88 5.49 0.80
C ALA A 395 0.39 6.59 1.75
N VAL A 396 -0.67 7.29 1.36
CA VAL A 396 -1.25 8.43 2.07
C VAL A 396 -2.78 8.37 2.06
N LEU A 397 -3.44 9.26 2.80
CA LEU A 397 -4.90 9.34 2.85
C LEU A 397 -5.42 10.54 2.08
N LEU A 398 -6.16 10.29 1.01
CA LEU A 398 -6.91 11.31 0.29
C LEU A 398 -8.16 11.70 1.08
N VAL A 399 -8.28 12.97 1.45
CA VAL A 399 -9.37 13.47 2.31
C VAL A 399 -10.30 14.46 1.61
N GLY A 400 -9.86 15.07 0.52
CA GLY A 400 -10.65 16.09 -0.16
C GLY A 400 -10.09 16.48 -1.53
N TYR A 401 -10.80 17.39 -2.18
CA TYR A 401 -10.38 18.05 -3.42
C TYR A 401 -11.00 19.43 -3.54
N GLY A 402 -10.37 20.28 -4.34
CA GLY A 402 -10.84 21.61 -4.62
C GLY A 402 -10.17 22.22 -5.84
N ALA A 403 -10.33 23.53 -5.97
CA ALA A 403 -9.56 24.38 -6.87
C ALA A 403 -9.14 25.64 -6.11
N ASP A 404 -7.96 26.14 -6.41
CA ASP A 404 -7.46 27.41 -5.87
C ASP A 404 -8.28 28.58 -6.42
N GLU A 405 -8.76 29.45 -5.55
CA GLU A 405 -9.67 30.53 -5.95
C GLU A 405 -9.02 31.58 -6.85
N ALA A 406 -7.71 31.79 -6.69
CA ALA A 406 -6.98 32.81 -7.44
C ALA A 406 -6.51 32.31 -8.81
N THR A 407 -6.07 31.06 -8.90
CA THR A 407 -5.48 30.48 -10.11
C THR A 407 -6.39 29.54 -10.86
N GLY A 408 -7.42 29.01 -10.20
CA GLY A 408 -8.28 27.93 -10.73
C GLY A 408 -7.59 26.58 -10.77
N GLU A 409 -6.35 26.45 -10.27
CA GLU A 409 -5.61 25.19 -10.28
C GLU A 409 -6.30 24.15 -9.38
N LYS A 410 -6.61 23.00 -9.97
CA LYS A 410 -7.27 21.90 -9.27
C LYS A 410 -6.29 21.15 -8.39
N TYR A 411 -6.73 20.73 -7.19
CA TYR A 411 -5.89 19.97 -6.26
C TYR A 411 -6.65 18.85 -5.55
N TRP A 412 -5.87 17.88 -5.08
CA TRP A 412 -6.25 16.93 -4.04
C TRP A 412 -5.76 17.40 -2.68
N SER A 413 -6.58 17.26 -1.62
CA SER A 413 -6.17 17.43 -0.22
C SER A 413 -5.81 16.08 0.36
N VAL A 414 -4.61 15.94 0.88
CA VAL A 414 -4.04 14.66 1.29
C VAL A 414 -3.42 14.75 2.67
N LYS A 415 -3.74 13.78 3.54
CA LYS A 415 -3.14 13.61 4.86
C LYS A 415 -1.90 12.73 4.74
N ASN A 416 -0.76 13.24 5.20
CA ASN A 416 0.49 12.50 5.29
C ASN A 416 0.68 11.85 6.67
N SER A 417 1.71 11.05 6.83
CA SER A 417 2.12 10.39 8.07
C SER A 417 3.52 10.79 8.54
N TRP A 418 3.91 12.05 8.31
CA TRP A 418 5.23 12.60 8.64
C TRP A 418 5.21 13.62 9.79
N GLY A 419 4.13 13.61 10.60
CA GLY A 419 3.94 14.53 11.71
C GLY A 419 3.34 15.87 11.28
N GLU A 420 2.84 16.63 12.26
CA GLU A 420 2.13 17.90 12.03
C GLU A 420 3.07 19.04 11.62
N ASN A 421 4.37 18.94 11.89
CA ASN A 421 5.35 19.98 11.53
C ASN A 421 5.65 20.01 10.02
N TRP A 422 5.38 18.91 9.31
CA TRP A 422 5.60 18.79 7.88
C TRP A 422 4.40 19.35 7.08
N GLY A 423 4.69 20.01 5.97
CA GLY A 423 3.69 20.52 5.04
C GLY A 423 2.70 21.51 5.67
N GLU A 424 1.45 21.41 5.31
CA GLU A 424 0.32 22.19 5.80
C GLU A 424 -0.31 21.52 7.05
N GLY A 425 0.40 21.53 8.20
CA GLY A 425 -0.07 20.87 9.41
C GLY A 425 -0.17 19.35 9.29
N GLY A 426 0.78 18.73 8.56
CA GLY A 426 0.81 17.29 8.28
C GLY A 426 0.01 16.88 7.03
N TYR A 427 -0.55 17.85 6.33
CA TYR A 427 -1.26 17.68 5.06
C TYR A 427 -0.46 18.28 3.91
N PHE A 428 -0.87 17.93 2.69
CA PHE A 428 -0.40 18.60 1.47
C PHE A 428 -1.51 18.68 0.44
N ARG A 429 -1.38 19.65 -0.45
CA ARG A 429 -2.19 19.73 -1.66
C ARG A 429 -1.33 19.36 -2.85
N ILE A 430 -1.85 18.55 -3.76
CA ILE A 430 -1.15 18.12 -4.97
C ILE A 430 -2.04 18.33 -6.17
N ARG A 431 -1.46 18.69 -7.31
CA ARG A 431 -2.17 18.92 -8.57
C ARG A 431 -3.09 17.76 -8.92
N ARG A 432 -4.30 18.06 -9.39
CA ARG A 432 -5.35 17.11 -9.73
C ARG A 432 -5.69 17.17 -11.22
N GLY A 433 -5.99 16.02 -11.83
CA GLY A 433 -6.41 15.87 -13.22
C GLY A 433 -5.27 15.63 -14.21
N THR A 434 -4.04 15.43 -13.72
CA THR A 434 -2.85 15.17 -14.52
C THR A 434 -2.09 13.92 -14.11
N ASP A 435 -2.65 13.12 -13.18
CA ASP A 435 -1.98 11.98 -12.55
C ASP A 435 -0.62 12.37 -11.94
N GLU A 436 -0.56 13.54 -11.31
CA GLU A 436 0.66 14.08 -10.72
C GLU A 436 1.28 13.09 -9.73
N CYS A 437 2.55 12.74 -9.92
CA CYS A 437 3.24 11.71 -9.14
C CYS A 437 2.45 10.40 -9.01
N ALA A 438 1.66 10.05 -10.04
CA ALA A 438 0.82 8.84 -10.09
C ALA A 438 -0.27 8.76 -9.00
N ILE A 439 -0.66 9.89 -8.37
CA ILE A 439 -1.65 9.89 -7.28
C ILE A 439 -3.04 9.43 -7.72
N GLU A 440 -3.38 9.56 -9.00
CA GLU A 440 -4.67 9.14 -9.58
C GLU A 440 -4.64 7.71 -10.13
N SER A 441 -3.48 7.07 -10.06
CA SER A 441 -3.26 5.73 -10.61
C SER A 441 -3.79 4.61 -9.73
N LEU A 442 -3.90 4.87 -8.40
CA LEU A 442 -4.22 3.84 -7.43
C LEU A 442 -4.89 4.42 -6.19
N ALA A 443 -6.10 3.95 -5.95
CA ALA A 443 -6.83 4.23 -4.72
C ALA A 443 -7.56 2.97 -4.23
N VAL A 444 -7.64 2.81 -2.92
CA VAL A 444 -8.33 1.71 -2.26
C VAL A 444 -9.49 2.26 -1.46
N GLU A 445 -10.67 1.72 -1.69
CA GLU A 445 -11.85 1.95 -0.86
C GLU A 445 -12.18 0.74 -0.01
N VAL A 446 -12.63 0.98 1.21
CA VAL A 446 -12.96 -0.04 2.19
C VAL A 446 -14.28 0.29 2.88
N VAL A 447 -15.02 -0.71 3.31
CA VAL A 447 -16.24 -0.54 4.10
C VAL A 447 -16.02 -1.23 5.44
N PRO A 448 -15.67 -0.51 6.51
CA PRO A 448 -15.51 -1.12 7.82
C PRO A 448 -16.85 -1.54 8.40
N ILE A 449 -16.80 -2.47 9.36
CA ILE A 449 -17.90 -2.80 10.28
C ILE A 449 -17.67 -1.94 11.53
N PRO A 450 -18.57 -1.02 11.82
CA PRO A 450 -18.45 -0.11 12.98
C PRO A 450 -18.49 -0.82 14.32
#